data_837cdd24bcf35cf75ded6706359708ec
#
_entry.id   837cdd24bcf35cf75ded6706359708ec
#
_cell.length_a   1.000
_cell.length_b   1.000
_cell.length_c   1.000
_cell.angle_alpha   90.00
_cell.angle_beta   90.00
_cell.angle_gamma   90.00
#
_symmetry.space_group_name_H-M   'P 1'
#
loop_
_entity.id
_entity.type
_entity.pdbx_description
1 polymer ?
#
loop_
_entity_poly.entity_id
_entity_poly.type
_entity_poly.pdbx_seq_one_letter_code
_entity_poly.pdbx_strand_id
1 'polypeptide(L)'
;MTYIQHYDAPLGRILLAADEVGLTGLWFDGAKYFADGLPDEHTERETPVLSEARRWLDLYFAGQEPGFLPPLHPAGLVFQQAVWALLLQIPYGQTVTYGELARQLAEKQGRPRMSAQAVGGAVGHNKISIIIPCHRVVGTGGSLTGYAGGIDRKVKLLALEQADMTRLFVPKTGTALL
;
A
#
# COMPACT_ATOMS: atom_id res chain seq x y z
N MET A 1 -9.99 -18.39 10.73
CA MET A 1 -8.60 -18.91 10.63
C MET A 1 -7.78 -18.03 9.72
N THR A 2 -6.53 -17.77 10.10
CA THR A 2 -5.61 -16.97 9.29
C THR A 2 -4.53 -17.86 8.70
N TYR A 3 -4.27 -17.67 7.41
CA TYR A 3 -3.26 -18.42 6.67
C TYR A 3 -2.19 -17.46 6.19
N ILE A 4 -0.93 -17.90 6.17
CA ILE A 4 0.19 -17.09 5.71
C ILE A 4 1.00 -17.82 4.65
N GLN A 5 1.69 -17.04 3.82
CA GLN A 5 2.75 -17.50 2.94
C GLN A 5 3.81 -16.40 2.81
N HIS A 6 5.03 -16.81 2.52
CA HIS A 6 6.11 -15.90 2.19
C HIS A 6 6.27 -15.82 0.67
N TYR A 7 6.68 -14.66 0.20
CA TYR A 7 6.91 -14.40 -1.23
C TYR A 7 8.26 -13.68 -1.40
N ASP A 8 9.14 -14.24 -2.20
CA ASP A 8 10.45 -13.65 -2.45
C ASP A 8 10.36 -12.69 -3.64
N ALA A 9 10.24 -11.39 -3.33
CA ALA A 9 10.15 -10.35 -4.34
C ALA A 9 11.53 -9.75 -4.64
N PRO A 10 11.70 -9.12 -5.82
CA PRO A 10 12.98 -8.46 -6.15
C PRO A 10 13.37 -7.37 -5.14
N LEU A 11 12.40 -6.76 -4.47
CA LEU A 11 12.64 -5.68 -3.50
C LEU A 11 12.73 -6.18 -2.06
N GLY A 12 12.66 -7.48 -1.84
CA GLY A 12 12.73 -8.08 -0.51
C GLY A 12 11.62 -9.09 -0.27
N ARG A 13 11.76 -9.82 0.81
CA ARG A 13 10.78 -10.85 1.18
C ARG A 13 9.49 -10.20 1.67
N ILE A 14 8.37 -10.77 1.27
CA ILE A 14 7.03 -10.33 1.63
C ILE A 14 6.34 -11.42 2.44
N LEU A 15 5.63 -11.01 3.50
CA LEU A 15 4.70 -11.86 4.23
C LEU A 15 3.30 -11.58 3.73
N LEU A 16 2.60 -12.62 3.28
CA LEU A 16 1.19 -12.57 2.87
C LEU A 16 0.33 -13.22 3.93
N ALA A 17 -0.81 -12.62 4.24
CA ALA A 17 -1.80 -13.18 5.15
C ALA A 17 -3.20 -13.08 4.53
N ALA A 18 -4.03 -14.09 4.79
CA ALA A 18 -5.40 -14.14 4.32
C ALA A 18 -6.29 -14.92 5.28
N ASP A 19 -7.56 -14.58 5.29
CA ASP A 19 -8.60 -15.40 5.91
C ASP A 19 -9.44 -16.06 4.81
N GLU A 20 -10.62 -16.57 5.16
CA GLU A 20 -11.52 -17.19 4.20
C GLU A 20 -12.20 -16.20 3.26
N VAL A 21 -12.20 -14.91 3.61
CA VAL A 21 -12.85 -13.84 2.83
C VAL A 21 -11.90 -13.23 1.82
N GLY A 22 -10.68 -12.92 2.23
CA GLY A 22 -9.73 -12.24 1.35
C GLY A 22 -8.36 -12.04 1.98
N LEU A 23 -7.53 -11.31 1.26
CA LEU A 23 -6.19 -10.94 1.72
C LEU A 23 -6.31 -9.95 2.88
N THR A 24 -5.65 -10.25 4.00
CA THR A 24 -5.68 -9.42 5.20
C THR A 24 -4.40 -8.62 5.40
N GLY A 25 -3.29 -9.06 4.79
CA GLY A 25 -2.02 -8.38 4.92
C GLY A 25 -1.03 -8.73 3.83
N LEU A 26 -0.19 -7.75 3.52
CA LEU A 26 0.97 -7.87 2.65
C LEU A 26 2.01 -6.89 3.16
N TRP A 27 3.10 -7.41 3.71
CA TRP A 27 4.14 -6.57 4.33
C TRP A 27 5.52 -7.01 3.84
N PHE A 28 6.37 -6.02 3.49
CA PHE A 28 7.80 -6.29 3.31
C PHE A 28 8.46 -6.59 4.67
N ASP A 29 9.40 -7.53 4.68
CA ASP A 29 10.26 -7.72 5.85
C ASP A 29 10.96 -6.41 6.20
N GLY A 30 11.02 -6.11 7.49
CA GLY A 30 11.65 -4.90 8.01
C GLY A 30 10.82 -3.63 7.86
N ALA A 31 9.63 -3.71 7.30
CA ALA A 31 8.75 -2.55 7.17
C ALA A 31 8.26 -2.05 8.54
N LYS A 32 8.02 -0.76 8.61
CA LYS A 32 7.30 -0.18 9.75
C LYS A 32 5.91 -0.82 9.80
N TYR A 33 5.45 -1.19 10.99
CA TYR A 33 4.18 -1.89 11.20
C TYR A 33 4.12 -3.29 10.56
N PHE A 34 5.27 -3.94 10.39
CA PHE A 34 5.34 -5.31 9.87
C PHE A 34 4.41 -6.24 10.66
N ALA A 35 3.60 -7.00 9.94
CA ALA A 35 2.64 -7.96 10.49
C ALA A 35 1.63 -7.37 11.48
N ASP A 36 1.37 -6.07 11.40
CA ASP A 36 0.41 -5.40 12.27
C ASP A 36 -0.98 -5.99 12.08
N GLY A 37 -1.58 -6.46 13.17
CA GLY A 37 -2.89 -7.09 13.15
C GLY A 37 -2.90 -8.55 12.75
N LEU A 38 -1.74 -9.16 12.46
CA LEU A 38 -1.67 -10.59 12.21
C LEU A 38 -1.97 -11.34 13.51
N PRO A 39 -3.01 -12.20 13.55
CA PRO A 39 -3.27 -13.00 14.74
C PRO A 39 -2.09 -13.91 15.09
N ASP A 40 -1.84 -14.10 16.39
CA ASP A 40 -0.81 -15.02 16.85
C ASP A 40 -1.06 -16.45 16.35
N GLU A 41 -2.33 -16.83 16.29
CA GLU A 41 -2.74 -18.13 15.78
C GLU A 41 -2.93 -18.03 14.25
N HIS A 42 -2.00 -18.58 13.52
CA HIS A 42 -2.04 -18.65 12.07
C HIS A 42 -1.31 -19.90 11.58
N THR A 43 -1.60 -20.30 10.37
CA THR A 43 -1.05 -21.51 9.74
C THR A 43 -0.41 -21.16 8.38
N GLU A 44 0.80 -21.63 8.17
CA GLU A 44 1.42 -21.50 6.85
C GLU A 44 0.80 -22.53 5.91
N ARG A 45 0.05 -22.03 4.92
CA ARG A 45 -0.71 -22.87 4.00
C ARG A 45 -1.08 -22.11 2.75
N GLU A 46 -1.03 -22.79 1.61
CA GLU A 46 -1.56 -22.24 0.36
C GLU A 46 -3.09 -22.24 0.39
N THR A 47 -3.69 -21.12 -0.02
CA THR A 47 -5.13 -20.96 -0.17
C THR A 47 -5.43 -20.30 -1.52
N PRO A 48 -6.66 -20.38 -2.04
CA PRO A 48 -6.99 -19.70 -3.30
C PRO A 48 -6.71 -18.20 -3.26
N VAL A 49 -6.99 -17.52 -2.16
CA VAL A 49 -6.71 -16.09 -2.00
C VAL A 49 -5.21 -15.81 -2.07
N LEU A 50 -4.41 -16.59 -1.34
CA LEU A 50 -2.96 -16.40 -1.35
C LEU A 50 -2.35 -16.73 -2.70
N SER A 51 -2.86 -17.73 -3.40
CA SER A 51 -2.42 -18.05 -4.77
C SER A 51 -2.72 -16.91 -5.74
N GLU A 52 -3.90 -16.29 -5.65
CA GLU A 52 -4.24 -15.11 -6.46
C GLU A 52 -3.34 -13.93 -6.15
N ALA A 53 -3.03 -13.68 -4.88
CA ALA A 53 -2.12 -12.61 -4.49
C ALA A 53 -0.72 -12.84 -5.06
N ARG A 54 -0.21 -14.08 -5.01
CA ARG A 54 1.09 -14.43 -5.58
C ARG A 54 1.10 -14.23 -7.10
N ARG A 55 0.04 -14.63 -7.80
CA ARG A 55 -0.08 -14.41 -9.24
C ARG A 55 -0.10 -12.92 -9.57
N TRP A 56 -0.80 -12.12 -8.77
CA TRP A 56 -0.82 -10.66 -8.91
C TRP A 56 0.59 -10.08 -8.78
N LEU A 57 1.32 -10.51 -7.76
CA LEU A 57 2.70 -10.06 -7.53
C LEU A 57 3.66 -10.50 -8.63
N ASP A 58 3.50 -11.72 -9.15
CA ASP A 58 4.32 -12.21 -10.26
C ASP A 58 4.17 -11.30 -11.50
N LEU A 59 2.95 -10.92 -11.85
CA LEU A 59 2.68 -10.01 -12.95
C LEU A 59 3.24 -8.62 -12.66
N TYR A 60 3.00 -8.11 -11.48
CA TYR A 60 3.46 -6.78 -11.08
C TYR A 60 4.98 -6.65 -11.16
N PHE A 61 5.71 -7.59 -10.57
CA PHE A 61 7.17 -7.56 -10.58
C PHE A 61 7.78 -7.94 -11.94
N ALA A 62 7.00 -8.48 -12.86
CA ALA A 62 7.39 -8.64 -14.25
C ALA A 62 7.22 -7.35 -15.06
N GLY A 63 6.79 -6.25 -14.44
CA GLY A 63 6.59 -4.96 -15.10
C GLY A 63 5.25 -4.83 -15.81
N GLN A 64 4.28 -5.67 -15.45
CA GLN A 64 2.94 -5.63 -16.05
C GLN A 64 1.92 -5.12 -15.03
N GLU A 65 0.98 -4.32 -15.49
CA GLU A 65 -0.18 -3.94 -14.68
C GLU A 65 -1.10 -5.17 -14.56
N PRO A 66 -1.31 -5.73 -13.34
CA PRO A 66 -2.23 -6.84 -13.20
C PRO A 66 -3.65 -6.41 -13.55
N GLY A 67 -4.34 -7.21 -14.37
CA GLY A 67 -5.68 -6.90 -14.84
C GLY A 67 -6.79 -7.40 -13.92
N PHE A 68 -6.47 -7.77 -12.68
CA PHE A 68 -7.43 -8.27 -11.70
C PHE A 68 -6.99 -7.84 -10.30
N LEU A 69 -7.90 -8.01 -9.34
CA LEU A 69 -7.64 -7.72 -7.93
C LEU A 69 -8.03 -8.95 -7.12
N PRO A 70 -7.13 -9.52 -6.28
CA PRO A 70 -7.54 -10.58 -5.37
C PRO A 70 -8.57 -10.03 -4.38
N PRO A 71 -9.41 -10.89 -3.77
CA PRO A 71 -10.31 -10.42 -2.71
C PRO A 71 -9.49 -9.79 -1.59
N LEU A 72 -9.90 -8.60 -1.13
CA LEU A 72 -9.23 -7.87 -0.06
C LEU A 72 -10.11 -7.82 1.18
N HIS A 73 -9.50 -8.07 2.33
CA HIS A 73 -10.22 -8.06 3.61
C HIS A 73 -9.34 -7.48 4.73
N PRO A 74 -8.78 -6.26 4.54
CA PRO A 74 -7.95 -5.65 5.58
C PRO A 74 -8.81 -5.18 6.75
N ALA A 75 -8.37 -5.45 7.98
CA ALA A 75 -9.00 -4.91 9.16
C ALA A 75 -8.52 -3.48 9.41
N GLY A 76 -9.43 -2.59 9.79
CA GLY A 76 -9.07 -1.22 10.09
C GLY A 76 -10.29 -0.41 10.50
N LEU A 77 -10.03 0.79 11.00
CA LEU A 77 -11.08 1.75 11.35
C LEU A 77 -11.84 2.19 10.11
N VAL A 78 -13.07 2.67 10.32
CA VAL A 78 -13.91 3.16 9.21
C VAL A 78 -13.18 4.21 8.37
N PHE A 79 -12.49 5.13 9.03
CA PHE A 79 -11.70 6.16 8.36
C PHE A 79 -10.57 5.56 7.52
N GLN A 80 -9.84 4.59 8.06
CA GLN A 80 -8.77 3.90 7.33
C GLN A 80 -9.31 3.18 6.11
N GLN A 81 -10.42 2.46 6.25
CA GLN A 81 -11.07 1.76 5.13
C GLN A 81 -11.45 2.73 4.01
N ALA A 82 -11.97 3.90 4.37
CA ALA A 82 -12.34 4.93 3.39
C ALA A 82 -11.10 5.45 2.63
N VAL A 83 -9.99 5.68 3.32
CA VAL A 83 -8.74 6.11 2.69
C VAL A 83 -8.20 5.01 1.78
N TRP A 84 -8.17 3.75 2.25
CA TRP A 84 -7.66 2.64 1.45
C TRP A 84 -8.49 2.40 0.18
N ALA A 85 -9.81 2.62 0.25
CA ALA A 85 -10.67 2.54 -0.93
C ALA A 85 -10.30 3.60 -1.97
N LEU A 86 -9.94 4.82 -1.54
CA LEU A 86 -9.45 5.86 -2.45
C LEU A 86 -8.10 5.49 -3.06
N LEU A 87 -7.20 4.88 -2.29
CA LEU A 87 -5.90 4.44 -2.80
C LEU A 87 -6.06 3.48 -3.98
N LEU A 88 -7.02 2.57 -3.91
CA LEU A 88 -7.28 1.60 -4.97
C LEU A 88 -7.69 2.26 -6.28
N GLN A 89 -8.13 3.51 -6.26
CA GLN A 89 -8.53 4.26 -7.46
C GLN A 89 -7.37 4.99 -8.12
N ILE A 90 -6.19 5.05 -7.50
CA ILE A 90 -5.02 5.69 -8.10
C ILE A 90 -4.49 4.80 -9.22
N PRO A 91 -4.48 5.30 -10.48
CA PRO A 91 -4.06 4.46 -11.59
C PRO A 91 -2.60 4.04 -11.50
N TYR A 92 -2.29 2.90 -12.08
CA TYR A 92 -0.94 2.39 -12.23
C TYR A 92 -0.05 3.43 -12.92
N GLY A 93 1.13 3.66 -12.36
CA GLY A 93 2.07 4.62 -12.92
C GLY A 93 1.78 6.08 -12.62
N GLN A 94 0.76 6.37 -11.80
CA GLN A 94 0.40 7.74 -11.44
C GLN A 94 0.59 8.00 -9.95
N THR A 95 0.73 9.27 -9.60
CA THR A 95 0.86 9.69 -8.21
C THR A 95 -0.18 10.75 -7.87
N VAL A 96 -0.55 10.80 -6.59
CA VAL A 96 -1.40 11.85 -6.03
C VAL A 96 -0.76 12.38 -4.75
N THR A 97 -1.11 13.59 -4.35
CA THR A 97 -0.63 14.13 -3.07
C THR A 97 -1.58 13.77 -1.92
N TYR A 98 -1.07 13.83 -0.69
CA TYR A 98 -1.91 13.66 0.50
C TYR A 98 -3.03 14.70 0.55
N GLY A 99 -2.75 15.94 0.12
CA GLY A 99 -3.74 17.00 0.04
C GLY A 99 -4.85 16.71 -0.94
N GLU A 100 -4.52 16.14 -2.10
CA GLU A 100 -5.51 15.72 -3.10
C GLU A 100 -6.41 14.62 -2.57
N LEU A 101 -5.83 13.62 -1.89
CA LEU A 101 -6.62 12.57 -1.25
C LEU A 101 -7.55 13.13 -0.17
N ALA A 102 -7.04 14.05 0.64
CA ALA A 102 -7.84 14.71 1.68
C ALA A 102 -9.04 15.45 1.08
N ARG A 103 -8.85 16.16 -0.02
CA ARG A 103 -9.93 16.84 -0.73
C ARG A 103 -10.95 15.86 -1.28
N GLN A 104 -10.50 14.78 -1.92
CA GLN A 104 -11.38 13.73 -2.45
C GLN A 104 -12.21 13.08 -1.35
N LEU A 105 -11.60 12.80 -0.21
CA LEU A 105 -12.29 12.19 0.91
C LEU A 105 -13.32 13.15 1.52
N ALA A 106 -12.97 14.43 1.69
CA ALA A 106 -13.87 15.46 2.18
C ALA A 106 -15.10 15.58 1.27
N GLU A 107 -14.88 15.61 -0.04
CA GLU A 107 -15.95 15.67 -1.04
C GLU A 107 -16.89 14.48 -0.93
N LYS A 108 -16.33 13.27 -0.86
CA LYS A 108 -17.11 12.04 -0.73
C LYS A 108 -17.95 12.01 0.54
N GLN A 109 -17.45 12.58 1.63
CA GLN A 109 -18.11 12.58 2.93
C GLN A 109 -18.98 13.83 3.17
N GLY A 110 -19.07 14.73 2.20
CA GLY A 110 -19.83 15.97 2.33
C GLY A 110 -19.26 16.90 3.40
N ARG A 111 -17.95 16.85 3.64
CA ARG A 111 -17.26 17.66 4.64
C ARG A 111 -16.55 18.83 3.97
N PRO A 112 -16.50 20.03 4.62
CA PRO A 112 -15.80 21.18 4.04
C PRO A 112 -14.27 21.00 4.03
N ARG A 113 -13.72 20.20 4.95
CA ARG A 113 -12.29 19.96 5.08
C ARG A 113 -11.99 18.55 5.53
N MET A 114 -10.78 18.11 5.21
CA MET A 114 -10.20 16.88 5.73
C MET A 114 -8.71 17.12 5.97
N SER A 115 -8.21 16.67 7.11
CA SER A 115 -6.81 16.81 7.47
C SER A 115 -5.94 15.93 6.58
N ALA A 116 -4.98 16.52 5.87
CA ALA A 116 -3.99 15.78 5.10
C ALA A 116 -3.11 14.92 6.02
N GLN A 117 -2.86 15.38 7.24
CA GLN A 117 -2.10 14.62 8.23
C GLN A 117 -2.85 13.37 8.67
N ALA A 118 -4.16 13.46 8.92
CA ALA A 118 -4.98 12.32 9.28
C ALA A 118 -5.03 11.28 8.14
N VAL A 119 -5.18 11.77 6.90
CA VAL A 119 -5.12 10.91 5.71
C VAL A 119 -3.75 10.23 5.59
N GLY A 120 -2.66 10.99 5.81
CA GLY A 120 -1.30 10.45 5.81
C GLY A 120 -1.11 9.34 6.84
N GLY A 121 -1.69 9.49 8.02
CA GLY A 121 -1.67 8.43 9.04
C GLY A 121 -2.35 7.16 8.56
N ALA A 122 -3.52 7.28 7.96
CA ALA A 122 -4.25 6.13 7.42
C ALA A 122 -3.49 5.47 6.24
N VAL A 123 -2.90 6.28 5.37
CA VAL A 123 -2.04 5.78 4.27
C VAL A 123 -0.86 4.99 4.83
N GLY A 124 -0.19 5.51 5.87
CA GLY A 124 0.96 4.86 6.50
C GLY A 124 0.63 3.56 7.21
N HIS A 125 -0.60 3.36 7.64
CA HIS A 125 -1.06 2.13 8.30
C HIS A 125 -1.72 1.13 7.34
N ASN A 126 -1.56 1.34 6.03
CA ASN A 126 -2.03 0.38 5.03
C ASN A 126 -1.45 -1.01 5.32
N LYS A 127 -2.32 -2.00 5.44
CA LYS A 127 -1.93 -3.39 5.76
C LYS A 127 -1.61 -4.23 4.54
N ILE A 128 -1.93 -3.74 3.34
CA ILE A 128 -1.73 -4.49 2.09
C ILE A 128 -0.91 -3.62 1.15
N SER A 129 0.40 -3.59 1.38
CA SER A 129 1.32 -2.82 0.53
C SER A 129 1.26 -3.27 -0.93
N ILE A 130 1.60 -2.41 -1.84
CA ILE A 130 1.65 -2.62 -3.30
C ILE A 130 0.26 -2.76 -3.91
N ILE A 131 -0.54 -3.72 -3.50
CA ILE A 131 -1.89 -3.96 -4.07
C ILE A 131 -2.81 -2.79 -3.73
N ILE A 132 -2.82 -2.36 -2.46
CA ILE A 132 -3.40 -1.06 -2.09
C ILE A 132 -2.25 -0.05 -2.21
N PRO A 133 -2.22 0.78 -3.25
CA PRO A 133 -0.98 1.41 -3.70
C PRO A 133 -0.62 2.68 -2.92
N CYS A 134 -0.33 2.54 -1.64
CA CYS A 134 0.09 3.68 -0.82
C CYS A 134 1.41 4.30 -1.28
N HIS A 135 2.23 3.58 -2.04
CA HIS A 135 3.45 4.12 -2.63
C HIS A 135 3.19 5.18 -3.71
N ARG A 136 1.97 5.27 -4.23
CA ARG A 136 1.56 6.29 -5.21
C ARG A 136 1.16 7.62 -4.59
N VAL A 137 1.22 7.72 -3.25
CA VAL A 137 0.91 8.98 -2.55
C VAL A 137 2.21 9.69 -2.23
N VAL A 138 2.30 10.96 -2.60
CA VAL A 138 3.50 11.78 -2.43
C VAL A 138 3.17 13.07 -1.67
N GLY A 139 4.20 13.70 -1.11
CA GLY A 139 4.04 15.00 -0.48
C GLY A 139 3.92 16.12 -1.49
N THR A 140 3.64 17.32 -1.00
CA THR A 140 3.53 18.53 -1.81
C THR A 140 4.78 18.73 -2.67
N GLY A 141 4.57 19.07 -3.93
CA GLY A 141 5.66 19.33 -4.87
C GLY A 141 6.40 18.09 -5.34
N GLY A 142 5.93 16.88 -5.01
CA GLY A 142 6.56 15.63 -5.45
C GLY A 142 7.51 15.02 -4.44
N SER A 143 7.45 15.45 -3.17
CA SER A 143 8.29 14.90 -2.10
C SER A 143 7.95 13.44 -1.82
N LEU A 144 8.94 12.55 -1.93
CA LEU A 144 8.79 11.14 -1.61
C LEU A 144 8.96 10.94 -0.11
N THR A 145 7.84 10.97 0.61
CA THR A 145 7.80 10.89 2.06
C THR A 145 7.00 9.70 2.53
N GLY A 146 7.35 9.18 3.71
CA GLY A 146 6.46 8.38 4.51
C GLY A 146 5.98 7.08 3.89
N TYR A 147 6.84 6.18 3.46
CA TYR A 147 6.44 4.84 3.05
C TYR A 147 6.86 3.83 4.13
N ALA A 148 5.91 3.03 4.63
CA ALA A 148 6.18 2.03 5.66
C ALA A 148 7.21 0.99 5.21
N GLY A 149 7.26 0.66 3.93
CA GLY A 149 8.25 -0.23 3.34
C GLY A 149 9.62 0.41 3.10
N GLY A 150 9.77 1.71 3.39
CA GLY A 150 11.03 2.45 3.17
C GLY A 150 11.04 3.22 1.85
N ILE A 151 11.73 4.35 1.87
CA ILE A 151 11.79 5.27 0.71
C ILE A 151 12.42 4.60 -0.51
N ASP A 152 13.44 3.77 -0.32
CA ASP A 152 14.08 3.08 -1.44
C ASP A 152 13.10 2.18 -2.19
N ARG A 153 12.26 1.44 -1.46
CA ARG A 153 11.22 0.61 -2.08
C ARG A 153 10.16 1.46 -2.78
N LYS A 154 9.78 2.57 -2.18
CA LYS A 154 8.82 3.50 -2.79
C LYS A 154 9.32 3.99 -4.16
N VAL A 155 10.56 4.43 -4.23
CA VAL A 155 11.19 4.87 -5.48
C VAL A 155 11.20 3.73 -6.50
N LYS A 156 11.61 2.54 -6.09
CA LYS A 156 11.70 1.38 -6.99
C LYS A 156 10.34 0.92 -7.50
N LEU A 157 9.30 0.97 -6.66
CA LEU A 157 7.94 0.63 -7.09
C LEU A 157 7.41 1.64 -8.12
N LEU A 158 7.60 2.92 -7.89
CA LEU A 158 7.20 3.95 -8.84
C LEU A 158 7.96 3.84 -10.17
N ALA A 159 9.26 3.56 -10.11
CA ALA A 159 10.07 3.35 -11.30
C ALA A 159 9.62 2.10 -12.07
N LEU A 160 9.31 1.02 -11.37
CA LEU A 160 8.79 -0.21 -11.99
C LEU A 160 7.48 0.05 -12.73
N GLU A 161 6.63 0.91 -12.18
CA GLU A 161 5.36 1.29 -12.81
C GLU A 161 5.55 2.32 -13.93
N GLN A 162 6.79 2.74 -14.20
CA GLN A 162 7.09 3.77 -15.20
C GLN A 162 6.40 5.11 -14.91
N ALA A 163 6.25 5.44 -13.61
CA ALA A 163 5.73 6.73 -13.20
C ALA A 163 6.68 7.85 -13.64
N ASP A 164 6.12 9.04 -13.89
CA ASP A 164 6.94 10.20 -14.19
C ASP A 164 7.71 10.63 -12.94
N MET A 165 9.02 10.35 -12.92
CA MET A 165 9.89 10.64 -11.78
C MET A 165 10.53 12.04 -11.85
N THR A 166 10.28 12.81 -12.92
CA THR A 166 10.98 14.08 -13.16
C THR A 166 10.72 15.13 -12.07
N ARG A 167 9.55 15.10 -11.45
CA ARG A 167 9.17 16.04 -10.39
C ARG A 167 9.22 15.44 -9.00
N LEU A 168 9.63 14.16 -8.89
CA LEU A 168 9.71 13.47 -7.61
C LEU A 168 11.12 13.61 -7.05
N PHE A 169 11.20 13.76 -5.74
CA PHE A 169 12.51 13.87 -5.07
C PHE A 169 12.45 13.28 -3.67
N VAL A 170 13.60 12.79 -3.21
CA VAL A 170 13.74 12.31 -1.82
C VAL A 170 14.19 13.50 -0.99
N PRO A 171 13.44 13.91 0.05
CA PRO A 171 13.85 15.00 0.90
C PRO A 171 15.13 14.65 1.66
N LYS A 172 16.01 15.64 1.85
CA LYS A 172 17.33 15.43 2.45
C LYS A 172 17.31 15.44 3.98
N THR A 173 16.28 16.05 4.57
CA THR A 173 16.22 16.27 6.03
C THR A 173 14.78 16.15 6.52
N GLY A 174 14.64 15.96 7.83
CA GLY A 174 13.37 16.01 8.52
C GLY A 174 12.67 14.66 8.64
N THR A 175 11.46 14.69 9.21
CA THR A 175 10.63 13.49 9.41
C THR A 175 10.15 12.87 8.10
N ALA A 176 10.29 13.58 7.01
CA ALA A 176 9.87 13.12 5.70
C ALA A 176 10.62 11.86 5.24
N LEU A 177 11.79 11.58 5.81
CA LEU A 177 12.56 10.37 5.50
C LEU A 177 12.10 9.14 6.27
N LEU A 178 11.21 9.30 7.21
CA LEU A 178 10.70 8.19 8.02
C LEU A 178 9.52 7.49 7.30
#